data_6a3600a1bba6496fd44ee6d50bf84b43
#
_entry.id   6a3600a1bba6496fd44ee6d50bf84b43
#
_cell.length_a   1.000
_cell.length_b   1.000
_cell.length_c   1.000
_cell.angle_alpha   90.00
_cell.angle_beta   90.00
_cell.angle_gamma   90.00
#
_symmetry.space_group_name_H-M   'P 1'
#
loop_
_entity.id
_entity.type
_entity.pdbx_description
1 polymer ?
#
loop_
_entity_poly.entity_id
_entity_poly.type
_entity_poly.pdbx_seq_one_letter_code
_entity_poly.pdbx_strand_id
1 'polypeptide(L)'
;SAASDVYKRQDIHNYPGPNINNNKFDGFLTIGKTAEENKRLGLNARTPGRNVVPNIPSYVSEIGYGSLPDLEENEIDFLKKGNPITYPYLYHLRFNKEIKEKLIETGLIKLFKNASSFYKKQQEIHGIANKRMLEAIRSNDNVIGYCVHALTAGDWIIGAGLLDLWRNPKGLAYDLTKEGNLSKIAVLRTNKRNYFKGENIKISTLIINERHSENNKVRISVNKLN
;
A
#
# COMPACT_ATOMS: atom_id res chain seq x y z
N SER A 1 -7.44 9.47 -34.49
CA SER A 1 -6.79 10.69 -33.98
C SER A 1 -6.52 10.55 -32.49
N ALA A 2 -5.42 11.10 -31.99
CA ALA A 2 -5.03 10.98 -30.57
C ALA A 2 -6.13 11.44 -29.58
N ALA A 3 -6.98 12.36 -29.99
CA ALA A 3 -8.12 12.82 -29.17
C ALA A 3 -9.19 11.75 -28.93
N SER A 4 -9.39 10.79 -29.85
CA SER A 4 -10.39 9.73 -29.68
C SER A 4 -9.92 8.64 -28.70
N ASP A 5 -8.62 8.51 -28.45
CA ASP A 5 -8.08 7.51 -27.56
C ASP A 5 -8.06 7.94 -26.08
N VAL A 6 -8.12 9.23 -25.81
CA VAL A 6 -8.22 9.79 -24.45
C VAL A 6 -9.53 9.37 -23.77
N TYR A 7 -10.62 9.25 -24.51
CA TYR A 7 -11.93 8.84 -23.97
C TYR A 7 -12.10 7.32 -23.80
N LYS A 8 -11.13 6.53 -24.20
CA LYS A 8 -11.18 5.06 -24.10
C LYS A 8 -10.56 4.49 -22.83
N ARG A 9 -10.11 5.34 -21.91
CA ARG A 9 -9.49 4.94 -20.64
C ARG A 9 -10.15 5.72 -19.51
N GLN A 10 -10.29 5.07 -18.37
CA GLN A 10 -10.75 5.75 -17.16
C GLN A 10 -9.60 5.85 -16.15
N ASP A 11 -9.59 6.97 -15.44
CA ASP A 11 -8.61 7.29 -14.42
C ASP A 11 -9.21 7.11 -13.03
N ILE A 12 -8.45 6.49 -12.13
CA ILE A 12 -8.90 6.16 -10.77
C ILE A 12 -7.87 6.63 -9.76
N HIS A 13 -8.33 7.48 -8.83
CA HIS A 13 -7.59 7.81 -7.62
C HIS A 13 -8.22 7.08 -6.44
N ASN A 14 -7.45 6.29 -5.71
CA ASN A 14 -7.99 5.57 -4.56
C ASN A 14 -6.98 5.38 -3.43
N TYR A 15 -7.32 5.98 -2.29
CA TYR A 15 -6.56 5.89 -1.05
C TYR A 15 -7.39 5.20 0.04
N PRO A 16 -7.52 3.87 0.03
CA PRO A 16 -8.45 3.15 0.90
C PRO A 16 -8.03 3.09 2.36
N GLY A 17 -6.86 3.64 2.70
CA GLY A 17 -6.30 3.66 4.05
C GLY A 17 -5.57 2.35 4.43
N PRO A 18 -5.13 2.22 5.69
CA PRO A 18 -4.14 1.21 6.08
C PRO A 18 -4.68 -0.21 6.09
N ASN A 19 -5.97 -0.39 6.36
CA ASN A 19 -6.54 -1.71 6.47
C ASN A 19 -7.18 -2.15 5.15
N ILE A 20 -6.43 -2.87 4.33
CA ILE A 20 -6.94 -3.48 3.11
C ILE A 20 -7.53 -4.85 3.45
N ASN A 21 -8.76 -4.85 3.94
CA ASN A 21 -9.53 -6.06 4.17
C ASN A 21 -9.97 -6.72 2.85
N ASN A 22 -10.63 -7.88 2.92
CA ASN A 22 -11.05 -8.59 1.72
C ASN A 22 -12.03 -7.78 0.86
N ASN A 23 -12.93 -7.01 1.47
CA ASN A 23 -13.86 -6.17 0.71
C ASN A 23 -13.15 -5.07 -0.08
N LYS A 24 -12.15 -4.41 0.50
CA LYS A 24 -11.33 -3.41 -0.22
C LYS A 24 -10.47 -4.06 -1.31
N PHE A 25 -9.90 -5.23 -1.02
CA PHE A 25 -9.16 -6.01 -2.01
C PHE A 25 -10.07 -6.36 -3.21
N ASP A 26 -11.25 -6.90 -2.93
CA ASP A 26 -12.24 -7.26 -3.95
C ASP A 26 -12.75 -6.05 -4.72
N GLY A 27 -12.81 -4.87 -4.07
CA GLY A 27 -13.14 -3.61 -4.74
C GLY A 27 -12.22 -3.34 -5.92
N PHE A 28 -10.91 -3.56 -5.78
CA PHE A 28 -9.98 -3.41 -6.90
C PHE A 28 -10.20 -4.45 -8.02
N LEU A 29 -10.67 -5.65 -7.67
CA LEU A 29 -11.00 -6.68 -8.65
C LEU A 29 -12.28 -6.36 -9.44
N THR A 30 -13.14 -5.47 -8.96
CA THR A 30 -14.37 -5.06 -9.66
C THR A 30 -14.16 -3.98 -10.70
N ILE A 31 -12.99 -3.34 -10.75
CA ILE A 31 -12.69 -2.24 -11.67
C ILE A 31 -12.84 -2.72 -13.11
N GLY A 32 -13.66 -1.99 -13.90
CA GLY A 32 -13.89 -2.27 -15.32
C GLY A 32 -14.74 -3.50 -15.62
N LYS A 33 -15.30 -4.19 -14.61
CA LYS A 33 -16.17 -5.35 -14.78
C LYS A 33 -17.64 -4.98 -14.71
N THR A 34 -18.47 -5.75 -15.44
CA THR A 34 -19.93 -5.64 -15.37
C THR A 34 -20.48 -6.20 -14.05
N ALA A 35 -21.75 -5.91 -13.74
CA ALA A 35 -22.42 -6.48 -12.58
C ALA A 35 -22.50 -8.02 -12.66
N GLU A 36 -22.74 -8.57 -13.87
CA GLU A 36 -22.81 -9.99 -14.15
C GLU A 36 -21.47 -10.68 -13.93
N GLU A 37 -20.38 -10.05 -14.40
CA GLU A 37 -19.01 -10.56 -14.17
C GLU A 37 -18.65 -10.58 -12.70
N ASN A 38 -18.96 -9.51 -11.97
CA ASN A 38 -18.74 -9.42 -10.54
C ASN A 38 -19.51 -10.52 -9.79
N LYS A 39 -20.78 -10.75 -10.15
CA LYS A 39 -21.61 -11.81 -9.58
C LYS A 39 -21.02 -13.20 -9.87
N ARG A 40 -20.59 -13.47 -11.11
CA ARG A 40 -19.95 -14.72 -11.52
C ARG A 40 -18.68 -15.00 -10.73
N LEU A 41 -17.90 -13.96 -10.44
CA LEU A 41 -16.67 -14.04 -9.67
C LEU A 41 -16.89 -14.03 -8.15
N GLY A 42 -18.14 -13.88 -7.69
CA GLY A 42 -18.47 -13.78 -6.26
C GLY A 42 -17.98 -12.50 -5.60
N LEU A 43 -17.81 -11.42 -6.39
CA LEU A 43 -17.35 -10.13 -5.92
C LEU A 43 -18.55 -9.24 -5.58
N ASN A 44 -18.76 -8.96 -4.29
CA ASN A 44 -19.83 -8.07 -3.80
C ASN A 44 -19.28 -6.73 -3.29
N ALA A 45 -18.04 -6.43 -3.58
CA ALA A 45 -17.38 -5.21 -3.11
C ALA A 45 -17.81 -4.00 -3.96
N ARG A 46 -17.80 -2.82 -3.33
CA ARG A 46 -17.93 -1.57 -4.06
C ARG A 46 -16.70 -1.31 -4.91
N THR A 47 -16.93 -0.93 -6.17
CA THR A 47 -15.84 -0.49 -7.05
C THR A 47 -15.16 0.76 -6.46
N PRO A 48 -13.83 0.82 -6.43
CA PRO A 48 -13.13 2.05 -6.09
C PRO A 48 -13.37 3.11 -7.16
N GLY A 49 -13.73 4.31 -6.71
CA GLY A 49 -14.12 5.41 -7.59
C GLY A 49 -15.62 5.49 -7.85
N ARG A 50 -16.12 6.72 -8.09
CA ARG A 50 -17.56 6.97 -8.20
C ARG A 50 -18.14 6.62 -9.57
N ASN A 51 -17.35 6.66 -10.62
CA ASN A 51 -17.78 6.58 -12.01
C ASN A 51 -17.00 5.55 -12.83
N VAL A 52 -16.70 4.40 -12.22
CA VAL A 52 -16.02 3.33 -12.95
C VAL A 52 -16.99 2.69 -13.94
N VAL A 53 -16.68 2.79 -15.22
CA VAL A 53 -17.48 2.28 -16.32
C VAL A 53 -17.02 0.89 -16.72
N PRO A 54 -17.93 -0.09 -16.86
CA PRO A 54 -17.58 -1.42 -17.33
C PRO A 54 -16.98 -1.40 -18.75
N ASN A 55 -16.14 -2.38 -19.05
CA ASN A 55 -15.53 -2.59 -20.36
C ASN A 55 -14.62 -1.45 -20.86
N ILE A 56 -14.24 -0.54 -19.99
CA ILE A 56 -13.26 0.51 -20.29
C ILE A 56 -11.95 0.19 -19.54
N PRO A 57 -10.81 0.13 -20.23
CA PRO A 57 -9.52 -0.06 -19.60
C PRO A 57 -9.26 1.03 -18.55
N SER A 58 -8.83 0.64 -17.37
CA SER A 58 -8.67 1.53 -16.22
C SER A 58 -7.19 1.73 -15.91
N TYR A 59 -6.81 2.97 -15.61
CA TYR A 59 -5.52 3.33 -15.08
C TYR A 59 -5.71 3.85 -13.65
N VAL A 60 -5.02 3.25 -12.69
CA VAL A 60 -5.06 3.72 -11.30
C VAL A 60 -3.90 4.70 -11.11
N SER A 61 -4.15 5.95 -11.45
CA SER A 61 -3.13 7.00 -11.50
C SER A 61 -2.58 7.40 -10.15
N GLU A 62 -3.37 7.19 -9.09
CA GLU A 62 -2.90 7.40 -7.72
C GLU A 62 -3.45 6.33 -6.78
N ILE A 63 -2.51 5.58 -6.18
CA ILE A 63 -2.81 4.61 -5.14
C ILE A 63 -1.72 4.64 -4.09
N GLY A 64 -2.09 4.42 -2.85
CA GLY A 64 -1.11 4.27 -1.79
C GLY A 64 -1.69 4.46 -0.40
N TYR A 65 -0.82 4.32 0.55
CA TYR A 65 -0.98 4.70 1.93
C TYR A 65 0.30 5.40 2.36
N GLY A 66 0.26 6.22 3.40
CA GLY A 66 1.41 6.95 3.91
C GLY A 66 1.82 6.50 5.30
N SER A 67 3.06 6.79 5.65
CA SER A 67 3.60 6.69 7.00
C SER A 67 4.64 7.77 7.19
N LEU A 68 4.79 8.25 8.41
CA LEU A 68 5.86 9.19 8.72
C LEU A 68 7.23 8.54 8.50
N PRO A 69 8.23 9.30 8.07
CA PRO A 69 9.63 8.89 8.20
C PRO A 69 9.97 8.76 9.69
N ASP A 70 11.10 8.17 10.01
CA ASP A 70 11.61 8.22 11.38
C ASP A 70 12.10 9.64 11.69
N LEU A 71 11.27 10.42 12.38
CA LEU A 71 11.56 11.83 12.66
C LEU A 71 12.74 11.98 13.63
N GLU A 72 13.05 10.98 14.45
CA GLU A 72 14.22 11.02 15.32
C GLU A 72 15.51 10.84 14.50
N GLU A 73 15.52 9.92 13.53
CA GLU A 73 16.62 9.78 12.57
C GLU A 73 16.78 11.02 11.70
N ASN A 74 15.67 11.60 11.21
CA ASN A 74 15.69 12.85 10.45
C ASN A 74 16.31 14.01 11.22
N GLU A 75 15.98 14.16 12.49
CA GLU A 75 16.55 15.20 13.36
C GLU A 75 18.08 15.06 13.48
N ILE A 76 18.55 13.83 13.70
CA ILE A 76 20.00 13.54 13.75
C ILE A 76 20.68 13.89 12.43
N ASP A 77 20.05 13.59 11.30
CA ASP A 77 20.62 13.86 9.99
C ASP A 77 20.65 15.36 9.66
N PHE A 78 19.67 16.13 10.08
CA PHE A 78 19.73 17.58 10.03
C PHE A 78 20.90 18.15 10.84
N LEU A 79 21.11 17.64 12.06
CA LEU A 79 22.21 18.07 12.91
C LEU A 79 23.57 17.76 12.30
N LYS A 80 23.76 16.61 11.66
CA LYS A 80 24.98 16.26 10.91
C LYS A 80 25.26 17.22 9.77
N LYS A 81 24.24 17.88 9.21
CA LYS A 81 24.37 18.88 8.13
C LYS A 81 24.70 20.29 8.65
N GLY A 82 25.01 20.46 9.92
CA GLY A 82 25.44 21.73 10.48
C GLY A 82 24.33 22.53 11.16
N ASN A 83 23.34 21.87 11.69
CA ASN A 83 22.25 22.48 12.45
C ASN A 83 21.55 23.64 11.68
N PRO A 84 20.98 23.37 10.52
CA PRO A 84 20.43 24.42 9.66
C PRO A 84 19.23 25.09 10.33
N ILE A 85 19.22 26.43 10.37
CA ILE A 85 18.06 27.22 10.78
C ILE A 85 17.15 27.41 9.55
N THR A 86 16.57 26.30 9.07
CA THR A 86 15.66 26.32 7.92
C THR A 86 14.24 25.94 8.36
N TYR A 87 13.25 26.46 7.65
CA TYR A 87 11.84 26.10 7.94
C TYR A 87 11.58 24.60 7.96
N PRO A 88 12.04 23.80 6.99
CA PRO A 88 11.85 22.35 7.02
C PRO A 88 12.41 21.70 8.29
N TYR A 89 13.61 22.07 8.71
CA TYR A 89 14.20 21.53 9.94
C TYR A 89 13.38 21.89 11.17
N LEU A 90 13.06 23.16 11.35
CA LEU A 90 12.25 23.61 12.48
C LEU A 90 10.86 22.96 12.53
N TYR A 91 10.26 22.76 11.36
CA TYR A 91 8.99 22.07 11.24
C TYR A 91 9.10 20.60 11.70
N HIS A 92 10.12 19.86 11.22
CA HIS A 92 10.33 18.46 11.61
C HIS A 92 10.65 18.32 13.10
N LEU A 93 11.48 19.19 13.64
CA LEU A 93 11.83 19.22 15.05
C LEU A 93 10.59 19.43 15.93
N ARG A 94 9.79 20.44 15.60
CA ARG A 94 8.54 20.73 16.32
C ARG A 94 7.56 19.56 16.21
N PHE A 95 7.38 19.03 15.02
CA PHE A 95 6.44 17.94 14.74
C PHE A 95 6.83 16.66 15.49
N ASN A 96 8.13 16.31 15.50
CA ASN A 96 8.64 15.18 16.28
C ASN A 96 8.38 15.35 17.78
N LYS A 97 8.62 16.55 18.32
CA LYS A 97 8.34 16.88 19.71
C LYS A 97 6.85 16.71 20.05
N GLU A 98 5.96 17.28 19.24
CA GLU A 98 4.51 17.20 19.44
C GLU A 98 3.99 15.75 19.41
N ILE A 99 4.52 14.92 18.50
CA ILE A 99 4.17 13.49 18.44
C ILE A 99 4.61 12.77 19.72
N LYS A 100 5.83 12.99 20.19
CA LYS A 100 6.32 12.39 21.44
C LYS A 100 5.42 12.76 22.63
N GLU A 101 5.09 14.03 22.75
CA GLU A 101 4.20 14.53 23.79
C GLU A 101 2.82 13.86 23.74
N LYS A 102 2.24 13.72 22.53
CA LYS A 102 0.96 13.05 22.33
C LYS A 102 1.01 11.54 22.57
N LEU A 103 2.10 10.88 22.23
CA LEU A 103 2.28 9.45 22.55
C LEU A 103 2.32 9.22 24.07
N ILE A 104 2.92 10.14 24.83
CA ILE A 104 2.96 10.10 26.30
C ILE A 104 1.57 10.41 26.88
N GLU A 105 0.97 11.52 26.48
CA GLU A 105 -0.33 12.00 26.95
C GLU A 105 -1.44 10.96 26.77
N THR A 106 -1.47 10.30 25.61
CA THR A 106 -2.46 9.26 25.28
C THR A 106 -2.12 7.88 25.88
N GLY A 107 -0.95 7.72 26.45
CA GLY A 107 -0.45 6.45 26.95
C GLY A 107 -0.02 5.46 25.87
N LEU A 108 -0.09 5.83 24.59
CA LEU A 108 0.32 4.97 23.47
C LEU A 108 1.81 4.64 23.52
N ILE A 109 2.64 5.48 24.13
CA ILE A 109 4.08 5.19 24.28
C ILE A 109 4.34 3.85 25.01
N LYS A 110 3.39 3.38 25.82
CA LYS A 110 3.50 2.08 26.53
C LYS A 110 3.48 0.89 25.58
N LEU A 111 2.99 1.06 24.36
CA LEU A 111 2.96 0.04 23.31
C LEU A 111 4.25 0.01 22.48
N PHE A 112 5.11 1.03 22.63
CA PHE A 112 6.30 1.21 21.85
C PHE A 112 7.51 1.43 22.76
N LYS A 113 8.67 0.94 22.35
CA LYS A 113 9.91 1.18 23.11
C LYS A 113 10.30 2.67 23.14
N ASN A 114 10.05 3.37 22.03
CA ASN A 114 10.34 4.79 21.80
C ASN A 114 9.56 5.30 20.58
N ALA A 115 9.66 6.58 20.25
CA ALA A 115 8.98 7.16 19.09
C ALA A 115 9.47 6.56 17.76
N SER A 116 10.75 6.24 17.62
CA SER A 116 11.28 5.54 16.43
C SER A 116 10.57 4.21 16.18
N SER A 117 10.32 3.42 17.24
CA SER A 117 9.55 2.17 17.12
C SER A 117 8.12 2.39 16.64
N PHE A 118 7.49 3.50 17.04
CA PHE A 118 6.17 3.89 16.52
C PHE A 118 6.21 4.22 15.03
N TYR A 119 7.19 5.02 14.58
CA TYR A 119 7.35 5.33 13.16
C TYR A 119 7.59 4.08 12.32
N LYS A 120 8.48 3.19 12.78
CA LYS A 120 8.77 1.92 12.10
C LYS A 120 7.53 1.02 12.00
N LYS A 121 6.67 1.02 13.03
CA LYS A 121 5.40 0.28 12.97
C LYS A 121 4.40 0.88 11.97
N GLN A 122 4.34 2.20 11.84
CA GLN A 122 3.55 2.82 10.77
C GLN A 122 4.08 2.47 9.38
N GLN A 123 5.39 2.44 9.20
CA GLN A 123 6.03 2.06 7.93
C GLN A 123 5.74 0.59 7.56
N GLU A 124 5.71 -0.31 8.52
CA GLU A 124 5.28 -1.70 8.32
C GLU A 124 3.83 -1.77 7.81
N ILE A 125 2.91 -1.04 8.47
CA ILE A 125 1.49 -0.98 8.07
C ILE A 125 1.35 -0.39 6.67
N HIS A 126 2.11 0.65 6.34
CA HIS A 126 2.17 1.25 5.02
C HIS A 126 2.57 0.22 3.95
N GLY A 127 3.66 -0.51 4.19
CA GLY A 127 4.13 -1.54 3.26
C GLY A 127 3.13 -2.67 3.05
N ILE A 128 2.53 -3.18 4.13
CA ILE A 128 1.48 -4.21 4.06
C ILE A 128 0.29 -3.72 3.24
N ALA A 129 -0.16 -2.48 3.46
CA ALA A 129 -1.28 -1.89 2.73
C ALA A 129 -0.96 -1.76 1.23
N ASN A 130 0.19 -1.18 0.90
CA ASN A 130 0.62 -1.00 -0.49
C ASN A 130 0.78 -2.34 -1.22
N LYS A 131 1.48 -3.31 -0.62
CA LYS A 131 1.63 -4.64 -1.21
C LYS A 131 0.28 -5.26 -1.52
N ARG A 132 -0.65 -5.21 -0.57
CA ARG A 132 -1.97 -5.80 -0.73
C ARG A 132 -2.82 -5.07 -1.79
N MET A 133 -2.70 -3.76 -1.91
CA MET A 133 -3.34 -2.99 -2.99
C MET A 133 -2.75 -3.36 -4.36
N LEU A 134 -1.43 -3.45 -4.47
CA LEU A 134 -0.75 -3.85 -5.71
C LEU A 134 -1.11 -5.28 -6.12
N GLU A 135 -1.16 -6.21 -5.18
CA GLU A 135 -1.62 -7.57 -5.42
C GLU A 135 -3.05 -7.59 -6.01
N ALA A 136 -3.96 -6.79 -5.46
CA ALA A 136 -5.34 -6.70 -5.93
C ALA A 136 -5.43 -6.07 -7.33
N ILE A 137 -4.78 -4.95 -7.56
CA ILE A 137 -4.77 -4.24 -8.86
C ILE A 137 -4.20 -5.12 -9.95
N ARG A 138 -3.04 -5.74 -9.70
CA ARG A 138 -2.35 -6.58 -10.67
C ARG A 138 -3.04 -7.92 -10.93
N SER A 139 -4.00 -8.28 -10.08
CA SER A 139 -4.89 -9.44 -10.27
C SER A 139 -6.11 -9.11 -11.15
N ASN A 140 -6.23 -7.90 -11.68
CA ASN A 140 -7.36 -7.47 -12.49
C ASN A 140 -6.91 -7.05 -13.89
N ASP A 141 -7.26 -7.86 -14.89
CA ASP A 141 -6.88 -7.66 -16.29
C ASP A 141 -7.46 -6.38 -16.92
N ASN A 142 -8.49 -5.78 -16.33
CA ASN A 142 -9.05 -4.50 -16.78
C ASN A 142 -8.22 -3.28 -16.32
N VAL A 143 -7.31 -3.48 -15.38
CA VAL A 143 -6.38 -2.44 -14.95
C VAL A 143 -5.09 -2.54 -15.77
N ILE A 144 -4.89 -1.56 -16.63
CA ILE A 144 -3.78 -1.54 -17.59
C ILE A 144 -2.52 -0.86 -17.06
N GLY A 145 -2.60 -0.25 -15.88
CA GLY A 145 -1.47 0.38 -15.23
C GLY A 145 -1.86 1.08 -13.93
N TYR A 146 -0.85 1.43 -13.15
CA TYR A 146 -1.02 2.11 -11.88
C TYR A 146 0.20 2.97 -11.54
N CYS A 147 0.01 3.95 -10.65
CA CYS A 147 1.08 4.74 -10.07
C CYS A 147 0.96 4.74 -8.54
N VAL A 148 2.01 4.34 -7.85
CA VAL A 148 2.06 4.40 -6.39
C VAL A 148 2.45 5.83 -5.97
N HIS A 149 1.59 6.48 -5.24
CA HIS A 149 1.85 7.81 -4.68
C HIS A 149 2.38 7.67 -3.24
N ALA A 150 3.60 8.05 -2.98
CA ALA A 150 4.62 8.62 -3.84
C ALA A 150 5.96 7.93 -3.63
N LEU A 151 6.96 8.24 -4.48
CA LEU A 151 8.31 7.71 -4.28
C LEU A 151 9.00 8.37 -3.08
N THR A 152 8.89 9.69 -2.97
CA THR A 152 9.59 10.45 -1.92
C THR A 152 8.61 11.26 -1.07
N ALA A 153 8.91 11.37 0.23
CA ALA A 153 8.30 12.36 1.08
C ALA A 153 8.78 13.77 0.70
N GLY A 154 7.90 14.75 0.81
CA GLY A 154 8.22 16.17 0.68
C GLY A 154 7.92 16.93 1.95
N ASP A 155 8.33 18.19 2.02
CA ASP A 155 8.15 19.01 3.22
C ASP A 155 6.67 19.21 3.60
N TRP A 156 5.80 19.28 2.61
CA TRP A 156 4.36 19.51 2.80
C TRP A 156 3.55 18.20 2.85
N ILE A 157 4.11 17.07 2.38
CA ILE A 157 3.51 15.73 2.48
C ILE A 157 4.51 14.79 3.17
N ILE A 158 4.81 15.08 4.41
CA ILE A 158 5.80 14.33 5.18
C ILE A 158 5.45 12.83 5.33
N GLY A 159 4.17 12.50 5.32
CA GLY A 159 3.69 11.10 5.42
C GLY A 159 3.67 10.33 4.10
N ALA A 160 3.69 10.99 2.96
CA ALA A 160 3.75 10.31 1.67
C ALA A 160 5.14 9.76 1.37
N GLY A 161 5.21 8.89 0.38
CA GLY A 161 6.48 8.40 -0.14
C GLY A 161 7.04 7.17 0.56
N LEU A 162 7.80 6.43 -0.24
CA LEU A 162 8.53 5.22 0.16
C LEU A 162 9.94 5.54 0.64
N LEU A 163 10.44 6.71 0.28
CA LEU A 163 11.73 7.25 0.71
C LEU A 163 11.52 8.45 1.64
N ASP A 164 12.43 8.63 2.58
CA ASP A 164 12.47 9.81 3.44
C ASP A 164 13.00 11.06 2.72
N LEU A 165 13.20 12.16 3.45
CA LEU A 165 13.77 13.41 2.90
C LEU A 165 15.17 13.25 2.31
N TRP A 166 15.95 12.33 2.85
CA TRP A 166 17.33 12.04 2.46
C TRP A 166 17.44 10.98 1.38
N ARG A 167 16.29 10.52 0.85
CA ARG A 167 16.19 9.43 -0.13
C ARG A 167 16.54 8.05 0.41
N ASN A 168 16.55 7.86 1.73
CA ASN A 168 16.69 6.55 2.33
C ASN A 168 15.35 5.81 2.29
N PRO A 169 15.35 4.49 2.06
CA PRO A 169 14.15 3.67 2.13
C PRO A 169 13.49 3.74 3.50
N LYS A 170 12.18 3.93 3.54
CA LYS A 170 11.37 3.89 4.78
C LYS A 170 11.10 2.44 5.19
N GLY A 171 12.12 1.66 5.45
CA GLY A 171 12.04 0.29 5.94
C GLY A 171 11.00 -0.56 5.17
N LEU A 172 10.12 -1.25 5.90
CA LEU A 172 9.12 -2.14 5.31
C LEU A 172 8.11 -1.45 4.40
N ALA A 173 7.92 -0.12 4.48
CA ALA A 173 7.10 0.61 3.51
C ALA A 173 7.68 0.48 2.09
N TYR A 174 9.01 0.62 1.97
CA TYR A 174 9.71 0.44 0.70
C TYR A 174 9.77 -1.04 0.29
N ASP A 175 10.22 -1.91 1.18
CA ASP A 175 10.50 -3.31 0.85
C ASP A 175 9.25 -4.07 0.41
N LEU A 176 8.15 -3.95 1.15
CA LEU A 176 6.90 -4.64 0.83
C LEU A 176 6.23 -4.06 -0.42
N THR A 177 6.32 -2.75 -0.64
CA THR A 177 5.84 -2.14 -1.89
C THR A 177 6.66 -2.64 -3.08
N LYS A 178 7.98 -2.74 -2.95
CA LYS A 178 8.88 -3.32 -3.95
C LYS A 178 8.51 -4.79 -4.23
N GLU A 179 8.27 -5.60 -3.20
CA GLU A 179 7.82 -6.99 -3.37
C GLU A 179 6.52 -7.08 -4.16
N GLY A 180 5.52 -6.26 -3.84
CA GLY A 180 4.25 -6.20 -4.57
C GLY A 180 4.41 -5.78 -6.03
N ASN A 181 5.54 -5.18 -6.38
CA ASN A 181 5.85 -4.64 -7.72
C ASN A 181 6.85 -5.50 -8.51
N LEU A 182 7.25 -6.65 -7.99
CA LEU A 182 8.11 -7.57 -8.73
C LEU A 182 7.40 -8.11 -9.99
N SER A 183 8.16 -8.33 -11.06
CA SER A 183 7.63 -8.87 -12.33
C SER A 183 6.96 -10.24 -12.19
N LYS A 184 7.31 -11.00 -11.16
CA LYS A 184 6.73 -12.30 -10.84
C LYS A 184 6.32 -12.34 -9.37
N ILE A 185 5.04 -12.47 -9.11
CA ILE A 185 4.50 -12.57 -7.76
C ILE A 185 3.45 -13.67 -7.65
N ALA A 186 3.32 -14.25 -6.46
CA ALA A 186 2.21 -15.11 -6.09
C ALA A 186 1.28 -14.35 -5.16
N VAL A 187 0.03 -14.16 -5.57
CA VAL A 187 -1.02 -13.55 -4.76
C VAL A 187 -1.79 -14.66 -4.07
N LEU A 188 -1.75 -14.65 -2.75
CA LEU A 188 -2.46 -15.62 -1.93
C LEU A 188 -3.65 -14.96 -1.24
N ARG A 189 -4.82 -15.53 -1.40
CA ARG A 189 -6.06 -15.05 -0.82
C ARG A 189 -6.78 -16.15 -0.04
N THR A 190 -7.23 -15.81 1.13
CA THR A 190 -8.12 -16.64 1.95
C THR A 190 -9.52 -16.01 2.01
N ASN A 191 -10.55 -16.82 2.18
CA ASN A 191 -11.93 -16.33 2.28
C ASN A 191 -12.20 -15.51 3.56
N LYS A 192 -11.40 -15.72 4.62
CA LYS A 192 -11.41 -14.93 5.86
C LYS A 192 -9.98 -14.61 6.26
N ARG A 193 -9.78 -13.65 7.15
CA ARG A 193 -8.49 -13.36 7.78
C ARG A 193 -8.23 -14.17 9.05
N ASN A 194 -9.29 -14.41 9.80
CA ASN A 194 -9.24 -15.16 11.06
C ASN A 194 -10.15 -16.39 10.98
N TYR A 195 -9.70 -17.49 11.56
CA TYR A 195 -10.40 -18.77 11.57
C TYR A 195 -10.43 -19.31 12.99
N PHE A 196 -11.53 -19.95 13.33
CA PHE A 196 -11.60 -20.75 14.53
C PHE A 196 -10.97 -22.14 14.30
N LYS A 197 -10.53 -22.75 15.37
CA LYS A 197 -10.01 -24.13 15.31
C LYS A 197 -11.06 -25.07 14.70
N GLY A 198 -10.67 -25.83 13.68
CA GLY A 198 -11.54 -26.77 12.97
C GLY A 198 -12.28 -26.18 11.75
N GLU A 199 -12.20 -24.88 11.50
CA GLU A 199 -12.76 -24.31 10.27
C GLU A 199 -11.94 -24.67 9.03
N ASN A 200 -12.63 -24.89 7.91
CA ASN A 200 -12.01 -25.10 6.61
C ASN A 200 -11.51 -23.77 6.03
N ILE A 201 -10.24 -23.75 5.64
CA ILE A 201 -9.61 -22.60 4.99
C ILE A 201 -9.67 -22.80 3.48
N LYS A 202 -10.39 -21.91 2.77
CA LYS A 202 -10.31 -21.84 1.31
C LYS A 202 -9.20 -20.89 0.92
N ILE A 203 -8.18 -21.42 0.24
CA ILE A 203 -7.03 -20.64 -0.26
C ILE A 203 -7.13 -20.57 -1.77
N SER A 204 -7.05 -19.35 -2.31
CA SER A 204 -6.90 -19.09 -3.75
C SER A 204 -5.52 -18.51 -4.00
N THR A 205 -4.85 -19.00 -5.04
CA THR A 205 -3.53 -18.50 -5.45
C THR A 205 -3.58 -18.08 -6.89
N LEU A 206 -3.11 -16.85 -7.18
CA LEU A 206 -2.90 -16.34 -8.52
C LEU A 206 -1.41 -16.06 -8.72
N ILE A 207 -0.88 -16.51 -9.86
CA ILE A 207 0.48 -16.16 -10.28
C ILE A 207 0.39 -15.05 -11.29
N ILE A 208 1.05 -13.95 -11.01
CA ILE A 208 1.25 -12.85 -11.94
C ILE A 208 2.69 -12.96 -12.43
N ASN A 209 2.86 -13.10 -13.73
CA ASN A 209 4.17 -13.20 -14.38
C ASN A 209 4.18 -12.33 -15.64
N GLU A 210 4.89 -11.22 -15.59
CA GLU A 210 5.06 -10.30 -16.72
C GLU A 210 6.10 -10.79 -17.73
N ARG A 211 6.86 -11.83 -17.39
CA ARG A 211 7.80 -12.49 -18.28
C ARG A 211 7.13 -13.69 -18.90
N HIS A 212 6.91 -13.66 -20.21
CA HIS A 212 6.25 -14.74 -20.96
C HIS A 212 6.99 -16.09 -20.82
N SER A 213 6.21 -17.18 -20.79
CA SER A 213 6.58 -18.57 -21.13
C SER A 213 7.38 -19.42 -20.15
N GLU A 214 7.23 -19.29 -18.84
CA GLU A 214 7.80 -20.29 -17.92
C GLU A 214 6.72 -21.11 -17.22
N ASN A 215 6.93 -22.43 -17.12
CA ASN A 215 6.12 -23.29 -16.24
C ASN A 215 6.34 -22.87 -14.78
N ASN A 216 5.29 -22.36 -14.16
CA ASN A 216 5.36 -21.91 -12.76
C ASN A 216 4.96 -23.05 -11.82
N LYS A 217 5.84 -23.39 -10.88
CA LYS A 217 5.49 -24.27 -9.77
C LYS A 217 5.25 -23.43 -8.52
N VAL A 218 4.11 -23.65 -7.87
CA VAL A 218 3.76 -22.99 -6.60
C VAL A 218 3.78 -24.03 -5.49
N ARG A 219 4.50 -23.75 -4.41
CA ARG A 219 4.42 -24.52 -3.18
C ARG A 219 3.72 -23.68 -2.12
N ILE A 220 2.62 -24.20 -1.59
CA ILE A 220 1.92 -23.59 -0.45
C ILE A 220 2.29 -24.40 0.79
N SER A 221 2.82 -23.75 1.80
CA SER A 221 3.15 -24.36 3.09
C SER A 221 2.33 -23.71 4.20
N VAL A 222 1.77 -24.52 5.08
CA VAL A 222 1.06 -24.05 6.27
C VAL A 222 1.88 -24.48 7.48
N ASN A 223 2.42 -23.51 8.19
CA ASN A 223 3.22 -23.74 9.37
C ASN A 223 2.42 -23.33 10.62
N LYS A 224 2.48 -24.16 11.66
CA LYS A 224 1.98 -23.77 12.98
C LYS A 224 2.97 -22.77 13.58
N LEU A 225 2.49 -21.61 13.96
CA LEU A 225 3.27 -20.70 14.82
C LEU A 225 3.24 -21.28 16.23
N ASN A 226 4.41 -21.56 16.76
CA ASN A 226 4.58 -21.99 18.17
C ASN A 226 4.53 -20.77 19.08
#